data_747932f64156b225331237aab68bb9ad
#
_entry.id   747932f64156b225331237aab68bb9ad
#
_cell.length_a   1.000
_cell.length_b   1.000
_cell.length_c   1.000
_cell.angle_alpha   90.00
_cell.angle_beta   90.00
_cell.angle_gamma   90.00
#
_symmetry.space_group_name_H-M   'P 1'
#
loop_
_entity.id
_entity.type
_entity.pdbx_description
1 polymer ?
#
loop_
_entity_poly.entity_id
_entity_poly.type
_entity_poly.pdbx_seq_one_letter_code
_entity_poly.pdbx_strand_id
1 'polypeptide(L)' 'MNEIVEDRFVRIETKLSFSEDLLDELNRTVFRQQQQIDRLNEVVRRMHAQLSELRASGGSSGDPLDEVPPHY' A
#
# COMPACT_ATOMS: atom_id res chain seq x y z
N MET A 1 -36.11 -3.04 35.13
CA MET A 1 -34.74 -3.51 35.20
C MET A 1 -34.28 -4.21 33.96
N ASN A 2 -35.05 -5.18 33.52
CA ASN A 2 -34.67 -5.93 32.34
C ASN A 2 -34.65 -5.07 31.12
N GLU A 3 -35.51 -4.07 31.06
CA GLU A 3 -35.57 -3.21 29.89
C GLU A 3 -34.29 -2.40 29.73
N ILE A 4 -33.73 -1.96 30.85
CA ILE A 4 -32.50 -1.18 30.79
C ILE A 4 -31.35 -2.06 30.32
N VAL A 5 -31.30 -3.28 30.81
CA VAL A 5 -30.27 -4.22 30.41
C VAL A 5 -30.42 -4.56 28.95
N GLU A 6 -31.64 -4.80 28.50
CA GLU A 6 -31.89 -5.12 27.11
C GLU A 6 -31.51 -3.96 26.19
N ASP A 7 -31.82 -2.75 26.63
CA ASP A 7 -31.40 -1.58 25.84
C ASP A 7 -29.91 -1.50 25.69
N ARG A 8 -29.20 -1.80 26.77
CA ARG A 8 -27.77 -1.79 26.74
C ARG A 8 -27.22 -2.86 25.80
N PHE A 9 -27.82 -4.05 25.87
CA PHE A 9 -27.39 -5.11 24.98
C PHE A 9 -27.61 -4.76 23.53
N VAL A 10 -28.74 -4.16 23.23
CA VAL A 10 -29.03 -3.76 21.87
C VAL A 10 -28.01 -2.73 21.39
N ARG A 11 -27.69 -1.79 22.25
CA ARG A 11 -26.68 -0.78 21.89
C ARG A 11 -25.33 -1.40 21.64
N ILE A 12 -24.94 -2.31 22.52
CA ILE A 12 -23.64 -2.96 22.36
C ILE A 12 -23.62 -3.78 21.08
N GLU A 13 -24.68 -4.52 20.85
CA GLU A 13 -24.75 -5.32 19.64
C GLU A 13 -24.71 -4.47 18.39
N THR A 14 -25.41 -3.35 18.43
CA THR A 14 -25.42 -2.45 17.28
C THR A 14 -24.04 -1.89 17.02
N LYS A 15 -23.37 -1.45 18.08
CA LYS A 15 -22.03 -0.92 17.93
C LYS A 15 -21.05 -1.99 17.49
N LEU A 16 -21.22 -3.19 18.00
CA LEU A 16 -20.35 -4.28 17.63
C LEU A 16 -20.51 -4.62 16.16
N SER A 17 -21.75 -4.71 15.70
CA SER A 17 -22.02 -4.97 14.30
C SER A 17 -21.42 -3.89 13.40
N PHE A 18 -21.59 -2.66 13.82
CA PHE A 18 -21.02 -1.55 13.06
C PHE A 18 -19.51 -1.63 13.03
N SER A 19 -18.90 -1.96 14.15
CA SER A 19 -17.46 -2.11 14.22
C SER A 19 -16.96 -3.25 13.33
N GLU A 20 -17.70 -4.34 13.33
CA GLU A 20 -17.32 -5.47 12.50
C GLU A 20 -17.37 -5.12 11.02
N ASP A 21 -18.39 -4.37 10.64
CA ASP A 21 -18.50 -3.92 9.26
C ASP A 21 -17.33 -3.03 8.89
N LEU A 22 -16.99 -2.13 9.80
CA LEU A 22 -15.85 -1.24 9.56
C LEU A 22 -14.56 -2.03 9.43
N LEU A 23 -14.37 -3.03 10.28
CA LEU A 23 -13.18 -3.85 10.20
C LEU A 23 -13.11 -4.60 8.88
N ASP A 24 -14.22 -5.12 8.43
CA ASP A 24 -14.26 -5.81 7.14
C ASP A 24 -13.85 -4.87 6.01
N GLU A 25 -14.41 -3.67 6.04
CA GLU A 25 -14.10 -2.70 5.02
C GLU A 25 -12.65 -2.28 5.09
N LEU A 26 -12.15 -2.10 6.29
CA LEU A 26 -10.76 -1.73 6.47
C LEU A 26 -9.83 -2.82 5.96
N ASN A 27 -10.17 -4.05 6.26
CA ASN A 27 -9.37 -5.18 5.78
C ASN A 27 -9.33 -5.22 4.27
N ARG A 28 -10.45 -4.96 3.63
CA ARG A 28 -10.49 -4.93 2.17
C ARG A 28 -9.65 -3.78 1.63
N THR A 29 -9.72 -2.66 2.29
CA THR A 29 -8.94 -1.50 1.87
C THR A 29 -7.45 -1.77 2.01
N VAL A 30 -7.05 -2.35 3.11
CA VAL A 30 -5.65 -2.68 3.33
C VAL A 30 -5.17 -3.66 2.27
N PHE A 31 -6.00 -4.63 1.94
CA PHE A 31 -5.64 -5.61 0.92
C PHE A 31 -5.44 -4.93 -0.43
N ARG A 32 -6.34 -4.04 -0.79
CA ARG A 32 -6.21 -3.33 -2.06
C ARG A 32 -4.97 -2.45 -2.07
N GLN A 33 -4.71 -1.79 -0.96
CA GLN A 33 -3.53 -0.95 -0.86
C GLN A 33 -2.25 -1.77 -0.98
N GLN A 34 -2.24 -2.94 -0.39
CA GLN A 34 -1.08 -3.79 -0.52
C GLN A 34 -0.84 -4.21 -1.96
N GLN A 35 -1.91 -4.49 -2.67
CA GLN A 35 -1.79 -4.81 -4.08
C GLN A 35 -1.24 -3.64 -4.88
N GLN A 36 -1.68 -2.44 -4.54
CA GLN A 36 -1.16 -1.25 -5.21
C GLN A 36 0.32 -1.05 -4.91
N ILE A 37 0.71 -1.27 -3.68
CA ILE A 37 2.11 -1.16 -3.30
C ILE A 37 2.94 -2.18 -4.07
N ASP A 38 2.45 -3.39 -4.16
CA ASP A 38 3.16 -4.43 -4.89
C ASP A 38 3.35 -4.05 -6.37
N ARG A 39 2.32 -3.48 -6.96
CA ARG A 39 2.42 -3.05 -8.35
C ARG A 39 3.42 -1.92 -8.51
N LEU A 40 3.39 -0.98 -7.60
CA LEU A 40 4.33 0.13 -7.65
C LEU A 40 5.75 -0.37 -7.49
N ASN A 41 5.97 -1.30 -6.60
CA ASN A 41 7.29 -1.88 -6.44
C ASN A 41 7.74 -2.57 -7.70
N GLU A 42 6.83 -3.24 -8.37
CA GLU A 42 7.16 -3.89 -9.63
C GLU A 42 7.54 -2.89 -10.69
N VAL A 43 6.79 -1.80 -10.79
CA VAL A 43 7.11 -0.76 -11.75
C VAL A 43 8.45 -0.15 -11.45
N VAL A 44 8.73 0.11 -10.19
CA VAL A 44 10.02 0.67 -9.81
C VAL A 44 11.15 -0.26 -10.20
N ARG A 45 10.98 -1.54 -9.99
CA ARG A 45 12.02 -2.50 -10.37
C ARG A 45 12.25 -2.50 -11.86
N ARG A 46 11.20 -2.42 -12.65
CA ARG A 46 11.34 -2.36 -14.08
C ARG A 46 12.04 -1.10 -14.52
N MET A 47 11.69 0.00 -13.91
CA MET A 47 12.34 1.25 -14.24
C MET A 47 13.82 1.21 -13.90
N HIS A 48 14.16 0.63 -12.78
CA HIS A 48 15.55 0.47 -12.41
C HIS A 48 16.29 -0.40 -13.42
N ALA A 49 15.66 -1.48 -13.84
CA ALA A 49 16.28 -2.37 -14.81
C ALA A 49 16.49 -1.65 -16.12
N GLN A 50 15.50 -0.89 -16.55
CA GLN A 50 15.64 -0.15 -17.80
C GLN A 50 16.73 0.89 -17.72
N LEU A 51 16.81 1.57 -16.59
CA LEU A 51 17.87 2.55 -16.40
C LEU A 51 19.23 1.89 -16.43
N SER A 52 19.35 0.76 -15.79
CA SER A 52 20.61 0.03 -15.80
C SER A 52 21.00 -0.38 -17.20
N GLU A 53 20.03 -0.82 -17.98
CA GLU A 53 20.30 -1.18 -19.35
C GLU A 53 20.76 0.00 -20.17
N LEU A 54 20.11 1.12 -20.00
CA LEU A 54 20.50 2.32 -20.71
C LEU A 54 21.91 2.72 -20.37
N ARG A 55 22.27 2.65 -19.12
CA ARG A 55 23.62 2.98 -18.70
C ARG A 55 24.64 2.01 -19.28
N ALA A 56 24.28 0.73 -19.25
CA ALA A 56 25.21 -0.28 -19.72
C ALA A 56 25.36 -0.23 -21.21
N SER A 57 24.32 0.15 -21.94
CA SER A 57 24.38 0.07 -23.39
C SER A 57 25.06 1.27 -24.02
N GLY A 58 25.69 2.11 -23.23
CA GLY A 58 26.47 3.14 -23.86
C GLY A 58 26.04 4.54 -23.52
N GLY A 59 24.99 4.65 -22.84
CA GLY A 59 24.59 5.96 -22.40
C GLY A 59 25.63 6.59 -21.53
N SER A 60 26.48 5.79 -20.99
CA SER A 60 27.51 6.29 -20.10
C SER A 60 28.57 7.07 -20.80
N SER A 61 28.62 6.95 -22.10
CA SER A 61 29.74 7.53 -22.84
C SER A 61 29.58 9.04 -22.91
N GLY A 62 29.97 9.69 -21.89
CA GLY A 62 30.00 11.12 -21.93
C GLY A 62 28.79 11.82 -21.42
N ASP A 63 27.86 11.09 -20.91
CA ASP A 63 26.70 11.70 -20.29
C ASP A 63 27.06 12.16 -18.89
N PRO A 64 27.03 13.46 -18.66
CA PRO A 64 27.39 13.95 -17.30
C PRO A 64 26.53 13.40 -16.21
N LEU A 65 25.33 13.02 -16.54
CA LEU A 65 24.44 12.48 -15.52
C LEU A 65 24.91 11.13 -15.03
N ASP A 66 25.64 10.43 -15.86
CA ASP A 66 26.15 9.13 -15.45
C ASP A 66 27.24 9.25 -14.43
N GLU A 67 27.83 10.40 -14.36
CA GLU A 67 28.88 10.60 -13.39
C GLU A 67 28.36 10.94 -12.03
N VAL A 68 27.10 11.24 -11.95
CA VAL A 68 26.52 11.50 -10.67
C VAL A 68 26.58 10.22 -9.87
N PRO A 69 27.29 10.26 -8.78
CA PRO A 69 27.45 9.03 -8.00
C PRO A 69 26.12 8.56 -7.51
N PRO A 70 25.88 7.34 -7.74
CA PRO A 70 24.61 6.77 -7.32
C PRO A 70 24.71 6.33 -5.89
N HIS A 71 24.99 7.19 -5.04
CA HIS A 71 25.03 6.77 -3.68
C HIS A 71 23.82 7.17 -2.98
N TYR A 72 22.81 6.98 -3.45
CA TYR A 72 21.65 7.07 -2.63
C TYR A 72 20.90 5.76 -2.74
#